data_d9a461a3077c242da2fcc58f9115a7e8
#
_entry.id   d9a461a3077c242da2fcc58f9115a7e8
#
_cell.length_a   1.000
_cell.length_b   1.000
_cell.length_c   1.000
_cell.angle_alpha   90.00
_cell.angle_beta   90.00
_cell.angle_gamma   90.00
#
_symmetry.space_group_name_H-M   'P 1'
#
loop_
_entity.id
_entity.type
_entity.pdbx_description
1 polymer ?
#
loop_
_entity_poly.entity_id
_entity_poly.type
_entity_poly.pdbx_seq_one_letter_code
_entity_poly.pdbx_strand_id
1 'polypeptide(L)'
;MVAIFHDRGGVRIDASYPFLIEIGDDVGFSTNVTVLAHDNSLKRFIGIAKIGRVKIGNHVMIGASSTILPNVRIGNNVIIGAGSVVTKDIPDNVVCAGNPAKIICTLDALINKYNAKITGENLLGRDFTPLNLDEKKKKRMKELTIAGFCYMKSENYDDKHQNG
;
A
#
# COMPACT_ATOMS: atom_id res chain seq x y z
N MET A 1 -3.05 -14.50 14.31
CA MET A 1 -1.72 -14.38 13.67
C MET A 1 -1.52 -12.90 13.40
N VAL A 2 -0.40 -12.32 13.80
CA VAL A 2 -0.25 -10.86 13.92
C VAL A 2 0.17 -10.30 12.58
N ALA A 3 -0.70 -9.47 11.99
CA ALA A 3 -0.29 -8.61 10.88
C ALA A 3 0.94 -7.82 11.33
N ILE A 4 2.03 -7.87 10.55
CA ILE A 4 3.22 -7.05 10.83
C ILE A 4 2.85 -5.61 10.47
N PHE A 5 2.31 -4.90 11.44
CA PHE A 5 2.11 -3.45 11.33
C PHE A 5 3.49 -2.79 11.33
N HIS A 6 3.99 -2.43 10.17
CA HIS A 6 5.00 -1.39 10.10
C HIS A 6 4.28 -0.05 10.33
N ASP A 7 3.86 0.18 11.57
CA ASP A 7 3.31 1.48 11.98
C ASP A 7 4.44 2.51 12.00
N ARG A 8 4.58 3.21 10.91
CA ARG A 8 5.43 4.40 10.83
C ARG A 8 4.65 5.68 11.15
N GLY A 9 3.53 5.55 11.85
CA GLY A 9 2.77 6.68 12.39
C GLY A 9 1.39 6.89 11.73
N GLY A 10 0.34 6.79 12.58
CA GLY A 10 -0.97 7.33 12.26
C GLY A 10 -1.95 6.40 11.53
N VAL A 11 -1.77 5.10 11.52
CA VAL A 11 -2.82 4.17 11.07
C VAL A 11 -3.99 4.22 12.05
N ARG A 12 -5.20 4.44 11.53
CA ARG A 12 -6.43 4.53 12.32
C ARG A 12 -7.37 3.39 11.93
N ILE A 13 -7.56 2.46 12.83
CA ILE A 13 -8.57 1.42 12.73
C ILE A 13 -9.80 1.88 13.53
N ASP A 14 -10.99 1.68 12.98
CA ASP A 14 -12.25 2.05 13.65
C ASP A 14 -12.31 1.48 15.08
N ALA A 15 -12.22 2.36 16.07
CA ALA A 15 -12.20 1.98 17.47
C ALA A 15 -13.58 1.57 18.00
N SER A 16 -14.66 1.95 17.32
CA SER A 16 -16.03 1.62 17.74
C SER A 16 -16.41 0.19 17.40
N TYR A 17 -15.93 -0.32 16.24
CA TYR A 17 -16.30 -1.65 15.74
C TYR A 17 -15.10 -2.43 15.21
N PRO A 18 -14.00 -2.56 15.98
CA PRO A 18 -12.76 -3.20 15.49
C PRO A 18 -12.97 -4.68 15.14
N PHE A 19 -13.93 -5.35 15.78
CA PHE A 19 -14.27 -6.75 15.52
C PHE A 19 -14.95 -6.99 14.16
N LEU A 20 -15.28 -5.94 13.42
CA LEU A 20 -15.79 -6.00 12.05
C LEU A 20 -14.68 -5.83 11.00
N ILE A 21 -13.42 -5.66 11.40
CA ILE A 21 -12.29 -5.45 10.52
C ILE A 21 -11.38 -6.67 10.58
N GLU A 22 -11.29 -7.37 9.46
CA GLU A 22 -10.41 -8.53 9.27
C GLU A 22 -9.24 -8.10 8.37
N ILE A 23 -8.01 -8.39 8.80
CA ILE A 23 -6.78 -8.07 8.08
C ILE A 23 -5.97 -9.34 7.93
N GLY A 24 -5.60 -9.69 6.70
CA GLY A 24 -4.81 -10.86 6.37
C GLY A 24 -3.33 -10.72 6.69
N ASP A 25 -2.54 -11.62 6.16
CA ASP A 25 -1.09 -11.68 6.36
C ASP A 25 -0.38 -10.75 5.35
N ASP A 26 0.80 -10.23 5.75
CA ASP A 26 1.65 -9.35 4.94
C ASP A 26 0.90 -8.12 4.38
N VAL A 27 0.17 -7.44 5.24
CA VAL A 27 -0.51 -6.18 4.90
C VAL A 27 0.31 -4.99 5.38
N GLY A 28 0.77 -4.19 4.42
CA GLY A 28 1.52 -2.96 4.68
C GLY A 28 0.60 -1.74 4.68
N PHE A 29 0.63 -0.98 5.77
CA PHE A 29 -0.04 0.32 5.87
C PHE A 29 1.00 1.43 5.84
N SER A 30 0.82 2.40 4.95
CA SER A 30 1.60 3.63 5.00
C SER A 30 1.00 4.62 5.99
N THR A 31 1.62 5.78 6.14
CA THR A 31 1.21 6.80 7.13
C THR A 31 -0.23 7.30 6.90
N ASN A 32 -0.96 7.57 7.99
CA ASN A 32 -2.30 8.16 8.00
C ASN A 32 -3.37 7.35 7.24
N VAL A 33 -3.21 6.03 7.11
CA VAL A 33 -4.27 5.18 6.56
C VAL A 33 -5.42 5.07 7.57
N THR A 34 -6.66 5.15 7.08
CA THR A 34 -7.86 5.03 7.91
C THR A 34 -8.72 3.88 7.42
N VAL A 35 -9.15 2.99 8.32
CA VAL A 35 -10.08 1.88 8.03
C VAL A 35 -11.32 2.05 8.90
N LEU A 36 -12.48 2.23 8.25
CA LEU A 36 -13.75 2.50 8.89
C LEU A 36 -14.70 1.32 8.75
N ALA A 37 -15.35 0.93 9.84
CA ALA A 37 -16.41 -0.09 9.87
C ALA A 37 -17.80 0.54 10.10
N HIS A 38 -17.89 1.87 10.28
CA HIS A 38 -19.17 2.57 10.40
C HIS A 38 -19.14 3.95 9.74
N ASP A 39 -20.35 4.47 9.47
CA ASP A 39 -20.58 5.79 8.91
C ASP A 39 -21.83 6.39 9.56
N ASN A 40 -21.63 7.49 10.28
CA ASN A 40 -22.65 8.22 11.01
C ASN A 40 -23.30 9.38 10.20
N SER A 41 -23.02 9.49 8.90
CA SER A 41 -23.50 10.63 8.07
C SER A 41 -25.02 10.80 8.09
N LEU A 42 -25.77 9.70 8.15
CA LEU A 42 -27.23 9.73 8.18
C LEU A 42 -27.85 9.93 9.57
N LYS A 43 -27.02 9.87 10.62
CA LYS A 43 -27.52 9.91 12.01
C LYS A 43 -28.27 11.19 12.34
N ARG A 44 -27.83 12.32 11.82
CA ARG A 44 -28.50 13.62 12.04
C ARG A 44 -29.79 13.80 11.26
N PHE A 45 -29.97 13.09 10.16
CA PHE A 45 -31.10 13.26 9.28
C PHE A 45 -32.23 12.27 9.55
N ILE A 46 -31.88 11.01 9.77
CA ILE A 46 -32.87 9.94 9.93
C ILE A 46 -32.57 9.01 11.12
N GLY A 47 -31.63 9.38 11.99
CA GLY A 47 -31.33 8.64 13.21
C GLY A 47 -30.57 7.32 13.00
N ILE A 48 -30.01 7.07 11.79
CA ILE A 48 -29.40 5.78 11.40
C ILE A 48 -27.90 5.94 11.16
N ALA A 49 -27.11 4.99 11.63
CA ALA A 49 -25.73 4.79 11.26
C ALA A 49 -25.60 3.57 10.34
N LYS A 50 -24.73 3.63 9.34
CA LYS A 50 -24.35 2.47 8.51
C LYS A 50 -23.19 1.76 9.19
N ILE A 51 -23.28 0.43 9.29
CA ILE A 51 -22.25 -0.43 9.85
C ILE A 51 -21.96 -1.52 8.83
N GLY A 52 -20.69 -1.78 8.53
CA GLY A 52 -20.30 -2.78 7.54
C GLY A 52 -18.94 -3.39 7.84
N ARG A 53 -18.80 -4.68 7.53
CA ARG A 53 -17.53 -5.39 7.67
C ARG A 53 -16.51 -4.85 6.67
N VAL A 54 -15.25 -4.84 7.08
CA VAL A 54 -14.11 -4.63 6.18
C VAL A 54 -13.24 -5.87 6.22
N LYS A 55 -12.90 -6.40 5.04
CA LYS A 55 -11.97 -7.51 4.91
C LYS A 55 -10.83 -7.13 3.98
N ILE A 56 -9.60 -7.22 4.46
CA ILE A 56 -8.38 -7.00 3.70
C ILE A 56 -7.68 -8.34 3.57
N GLY A 57 -7.40 -8.77 2.34
CA GLY A 57 -6.71 -10.01 2.03
C GLY A 57 -5.24 -10.00 2.38
N ASN A 58 -4.48 -10.92 1.81
CA ASN A 58 -3.05 -11.10 2.05
C ASN A 58 -2.22 -10.32 1.00
N HIS A 59 -0.98 -9.96 1.37
CA HIS A 59 -0.03 -9.25 0.48
C HIS A 59 -0.63 -7.97 -0.10
N VAL A 60 -1.21 -7.13 0.76
CA VAL A 60 -1.85 -5.87 0.37
C VAL A 60 -1.00 -4.70 0.83
N MET A 61 -0.75 -3.74 -0.07
CA MET A 61 -0.10 -2.47 0.27
C MET A 61 -1.09 -1.32 0.17
N ILE A 62 -1.27 -0.56 1.24
CA ILE A 62 -2.18 0.59 1.30
C ILE A 62 -1.36 1.87 1.43
N GLY A 63 -1.40 2.69 0.40
CA GLY A 63 -0.68 3.95 0.30
C GLY A 63 -1.12 5.00 1.31
N ALA A 64 -0.24 5.95 1.58
CA ALA A 64 -0.42 6.99 2.59
C ALA A 64 -1.73 7.78 2.40
N SER A 65 -2.36 8.14 3.53
CA SER A 65 -3.59 8.94 3.58
C SER A 65 -4.78 8.33 2.82
N SER A 66 -4.77 7.01 2.61
CA SER A 66 -5.91 6.31 2.03
C SER A 66 -6.98 6.01 3.07
N THR A 67 -8.24 5.96 2.64
CA THR A 67 -9.40 5.64 3.49
C THR A 67 -10.15 4.44 2.92
N ILE A 68 -10.36 3.41 3.74
CA ILE A 68 -11.19 2.25 3.43
C ILE A 68 -12.55 2.44 4.11
N LEU A 69 -13.62 2.46 3.32
CA LEU A 69 -14.96 2.68 3.84
C LEU A 69 -15.61 1.38 4.35
N PRO A 70 -16.68 1.47 5.15
CA PRO A 70 -17.43 0.31 5.62
C PRO A 70 -17.99 -0.53 4.47
N ASN A 71 -18.13 -1.83 4.71
CA ASN A 71 -18.66 -2.81 3.77
C ASN A 71 -17.82 -2.98 2.50
N VAL A 72 -16.49 -2.94 2.65
CA VAL A 72 -15.52 -3.14 1.56
C VAL A 72 -14.72 -4.42 1.79
N ARG A 73 -14.53 -5.20 0.73
CA ARG A 73 -13.57 -6.30 0.65
C ARG A 73 -12.43 -5.91 -0.28
N ILE A 74 -11.20 -6.07 0.17
CA ILE A 74 -9.99 -5.97 -0.64
C ILE A 74 -9.41 -7.38 -0.78
N GLY A 75 -9.16 -7.81 -2.00
CA GLY A 75 -8.60 -9.12 -2.32
C GLY A 75 -7.13 -9.27 -1.95
N ASN A 76 -6.49 -10.31 -2.47
CA ASN A 76 -5.08 -10.59 -2.25
C ASN A 76 -4.21 -9.93 -3.34
N ASN A 77 -2.92 -9.69 -3.04
CA ASN A 77 -1.95 -9.13 -3.99
C ASN A 77 -2.45 -7.78 -4.57
N VAL A 78 -2.86 -6.86 -3.71
CA VAL A 78 -3.45 -5.56 -4.11
C VAL A 78 -2.55 -4.41 -3.67
N ILE A 79 -2.41 -3.42 -4.55
CA ILE A 79 -1.81 -2.13 -4.21
C ILE A 79 -2.88 -1.04 -4.29
N ILE A 80 -3.07 -0.33 -3.18
CA ILE A 80 -3.89 0.88 -3.09
C ILE A 80 -2.96 2.09 -3.16
N GLY A 81 -3.10 2.93 -4.17
CA GLY A 81 -2.32 4.16 -4.31
C GLY A 81 -2.62 5.16 -3.18
N ALA A 82 -1.63 6.03 -2.87
CA ALA A 82 -1.78 7.04 -1.83
C ALA A 82 -2.97 7.99 -2.10
N GLY A 83 -3.62 8.49 -1.04
CA GLY A 83 -4.74 9.41 -1.12
C GLY A 83 -6.04 8.80 -1.67
N SER A 84 -6.14 7.48 -1.72
CA SER A 84 -7.32 6.80 -2.29
C SER A 84 -8.46 6.69 -1.30
N VAL A 85 -9.70 6.71 -1.81
CA VAL A 85 -10.91 6.41 -1.03
C VAL A 85 -11.55 5.16 -1.62
N VAL A 86 -11.40 4.02 -0.92
CA VAL A 86 -11.95 2.75 -1.36
C VAL A 86 -13.40 2.64 -0.91
N THR A 87 -14.31 2.71 -1.87
CA THR A 87 -15.78 2.75 -1.64
C THR A 87 -16.49 1.48 -2.08
N LYS A 88 -15.78 0.56 -2.78
CA LYS A 88 -16.29 -0.70 -3.35
C LYS A 88 -15.25 -1.79 -3.22
N ASP A 89 -15.68 -3.03 -3.38
CA ASP A 89 -14.80 -4.18 -3.38
C ASP A 89 -13.69 -4.08 -4.45
N ILE A 90 -12.50 -4.51 -4.07
CA ILE A 90 -11.33 -4.57 -4.94
C ILE A 90 -10.96 -6.04 -5.14
N PRO A 91 -10.90 -6.55 -6.38
CA PRO A 91 -10.54 -7.92 -6.66
C PRO A 91 -9.05 -8.20 -6.41
N ASP A 92 -8.66 -9.47 -6.51
CA ASP A 92 -7.27 -9.90 -6.40
C ASP A 92 -6.40 -9.37 -7.55
N ASN A 93 -5.09 -9.28 -7.30
CA ASN A 93 -4.04 -9.05 -8.31
C ASN A 93 -4.19 -7.73 -9.10
N VAL A 94 -4.62 -6.66 -8.45
CA VAL A 94 -4.80 -5.36 -9.08
C VAL A 94 -4.10 -4.22 -8.34
N VAL A 95 -3.91 -3.14 -9.08
CA VAL A 95 -3.51 -1.83 -8.56
C VAL A 95 -4.67 -0.88 -8.74
N CYS A 96 -5.09 -0.21 -7.68
CA CYS A 96 -6.14 0.79 -7.74
C CYS A 96 -5.73 2.09 -7.04
N ALA A 97 -6.30 3.21 -7.46
CA ALA A 97 -6.10 4.51 -6.82
C ALA A 97 -7.23 5.49 -7.15
N GLY A 98 -7.23 6.60 -6.40
CA GLY A 98 -8.12 7.75 -6.63
C GLY A 98 -9.27 7.86 -5.64
N ASN A 99 -10.09 8.88 -5.81
CA ASN A 99 -11.28 9.15 -5.00
C ASN A 99 -12.48 9.36 -5.93
N PRO A 100 -13.41 8.39 -6.04
CA PRO A 100 -13.32 7.03 -5.50
C PRO A 100 -12.22 6.20 -6.19
N ALA A 101 -11.66 5.21 -5.48
CA ALA A 101 -10.64 4.32 -6.02
C ALA A 101 -11.17 3.51 -7.20
N LYS A 102 -10.37 3.47 -8.27
CA LYS A 102 -10.63 2.70 -9.50
C LYS A 102 -9.43 1.82 -9.81
N ILE A 103 -9.67 0.68 -10.44
CA ILE A 103 -8.60 -0.18 -10.94
C ILE A 103 -7.86 0.57 -12.05
N ILE A 104 -6.53 0.61 -11.93
CA ILE A 104 -5.62 1.25 -12.89
C ILE A 104 -5.01 0.20 -13.82
N CYS A 105 -4.55 -0.91 -13.26
CA CYS A 105 -3.93 -2.01 -14.01
C CYS A 105 -3.91 -3.29 -13.16
N THR A 106 -3.48 -4.39 -13.74
CA THR A 106 -3.13 -5.59 -13.00
C THR A 106 -1.79 -5.41 -12.27
N LEU A 107 -1.58 -6.17 -11.20
CA LEU A 107 -0.31 -6.16 -10.48
C LEU A 107 0.86 -6.57 -11.40
N ASP A 108 0.66 -7.62 -12.22
CA ASP A 108 1.67 -8.08 -13.18
C ASP A 108 2.06 -6.99 -14.19
N ALA A 109 1.09 -6.24 -14.69
CA ALA A 109 1.38 -5.13 -15.61
C ALA A 109 2.22 -4.03 -14.93
N LEU A 110 1.98 -3.75 -13.65
CA LEU A 110 2.80 -2.82 -12.87
C LEU A 110 4.22 -3.37 -12.69
N ILE A 111 4.35 -4.64 -12.28
CA ILE A 111 5.64 -5.31 -12.08
C ILE A 111 6.46 -5.28 -13.37
N ASN A 112 5.88 -5.69 -14.49
CA ASN A 112 6.56 -5.71 -15.80
C ASN A 112 7.02 -4.31 -16.23
N LYS A 113 6.16 -3.29 -16.00
CA LYS A 113 6.52 -1.89 -16.26
C LYS A 113 7.74 -1.43 -15.47
N TYR A 114 7.88 -1.85 -14.21
CA TYR A 114 9.02 -1.47 -13.38
C TYR A 114 10.26 -2.31 -13.67
N ASN A 115 10.11 -3.61 -13.92
CA ASN A 115 11.21 -4.45 -14.35
C ASN A 115 11.90 -3.92 -15.62
N ALA A 116 11.13 -3.42 -16.58
CA ALA A 116 11.68 -2.80 -17.78
C ALA A 116 12.45 -1.48 -17.52
N LYS A 117 12.28 -0.85 -16.36
CA LYS A 117 12.95 0.41 -15.98
C LYS A 117 14.14 0.21 -15.06
N ILE A 118 14.24 -0.95 -14.43
CA ILE A 118 15.35 -1.28 -13.53
C ILE A 118 16.53 -1.71 -14.38
N THR A 119 17.66 -1.02 -14.22
CA THR A 119 18.94 -1.35 -14.88
C THR A 119 20.03 -1.50 -13.82
N GLY A 120 21.16 -2.11 -14.18
CA GLY A 120 22.29 -2.20 -13.27
C GLY A 120 22.80 -0.83 -12.78
N GLU A 121 22.59 0.21 -13.56
CA GLU A 121 23.03 1.57 -13.21
C GLU A 121 22.15 2.27 -12.18
N ASN A 122 20.82 2.03 -12.21
CA ASN A 122 19.85 2.67 -11.32
C ASN A 122 19.38 1.77 -10.17
N LEU A 123 19.95 0.55 -10.04
CA LEU A 123 19.66 -0.38 -8.97
C LEU A 123 20.74 -0.33 -7.89
N LEU A 124 20.34 0.06 -6.70
CA LEU A 124 21.19 0.14 -5.51
C LEU A 124 21.17 -1.17 -4.72
N GLY A 125 22.30 -1.47 -4.07
CA GLY A 125 22.43 -2.63 -3.20
C GLY A 125 21.58 -2.54 -1.93
N ARG A 126 21.47 -3.66 -1.20
CA ARG A 126 20.75 -3.75 0.08
C ARG A 126 21.36 -2.89 1.20
N ASP A 127 22.60 -2.43 1.03
CA ASP A 127 23.32 -1.59 1.98
C ASP A 127 22.94 -0.09 1.91
N PHE A 128 22.04 0.30 0.99
CA PHE A 128 21.54 1.67 0.87
C PHE A 128 20.29 1.94 1.74
N THR A 129 20.15 1.24 2.86
CA THR A 129 19.04 1.49 3.82
C THR A 129 19.26 2.79 4.59
N PRO A 130 18.20 3.46 5.08
CA PRO A 130 18.32 4.71 5.82
C PRO A 130 19.31 4.69 7.00
N LEU A 131 19.51 3.53 7.62
CA LEU A 131 20.44 3.35 8.73
C LEU A 131 21.92 3.26 8.29
N ASN A 132 22.18 2.96 7.02
CA ASN A 132 23.52 2.71 6.47
C ASN A 132 23.98 3.77 5.48
N LEU A 133 23.32 4.92 5.41
CA LEU A 133 23.65 6.00 4.49
C LEU A 133 24.79 6.86 5.01
N ASP A 134 25.97 6.76 4.40
CA ASP A 134 27.06 7.71 4.50
C ASP A 134 26.95 8.83 3.43
N GLU A 135 27.84 9.81 3.46
CA GLU A 135 27.80 10.93 2.52
C GLU A 135 28.06 10.50 1.06
N LYS A 136 28.86 9.45 0.84
CA LYS A 136 29.13 8.91 -0.50
C LYS A 136 27.86 8.26 -1.09
N LYS A 137 27.16 7.46 -0.29
CA LYS A 137 25.88 6.85 -0.69
C LYS A 137 24.80 7.90 -0.94
N LYS A 138 24.69 8.90 -0.07
CA LYS A 138 23.77 10.02 -0.27
C LYS A 138 24.04 10.78 -1.56
N LYS A 139 25.33 11.06 -1.86
CA LYS A 139 25.74 11.70 -3.11
C LYS A 139 25.33 10.85 -4.31
N ARG A 140 25.63 9.54 -4.29
CA ARG A 140 25.25 8.60 -5.36
C ARG A 140 23.72 8.57 -5.59
N MET A 141 22.93 8.52 -4.54
CA MET A 141 21.46 8.56 -4.64
C MET A 141 20.97 9.87 -5.26
N LYS A 142 21.54 11.02 -4.87
CA LYS A 142 21.19 12.32 -5.44
C LYS A 142 21.50 12.35 -6.94
N GLU A 143 22.64 11.86 -7.36
CA GLU A 143 23.04 11.81 -8.79
C GLU A 143 22.07 10.94 -9.60
N LEU A 144 21.76 9.73 -9.10
CA LEU A 144 20.86 8.81 -9.79
C LEU A 144 19.42 9.34 -9.90
N THR A 145 18.97 10.13 -8.93
CA THR A 145 17.60 10.67 -8.91
C THR A 145 17.41 11.94 -9.72
N ILE A 146 18.46 12.50 -10.33
CA ILE A 146 18.35 13.65 -11.25
C ILE A 146 17.53 13.26 -12.50
N ALA A 147 17.78 12.09 -13.07
CA ALA A 147 17.13 11.64 -14.30
C ALA A 147 15.84 10.82 -14.06
N GLY A 148 15.49 10.53 -12.80
CA GLY A 148 14.30 9.73 -12.47
C GLY A 148 14.44 8.96 -11.16
N PHE A 149 13.85 7.77 -11.11
CA PHE A 149 13.93 6.90 -9.94
C PHE A 149 15.23 6.09 -9.93
N CYS A 150 15.84 5.96 -8.75
CA CYS A 150 16.70 4.83 -8.46
C CYS A 150 15.91 3.79 -7.65
N TYR A 151 16.33 2.53 -7.76
CA TYR A 151 15.68 1.39 -7.10
C TYR A 151 16.63 0.78 -6.09
N MET A 152 16.12 0.27 -4.99
CA MET A 152 16.92 -0.37 -3.94
C MET A 152 16.46 -1.81 -3.75
N LYS A 153 17.41 -2.74 -3.72
CA LYS A 153 17.12 -4.14 -3.39
C LYS A 153 16.63 -4.25 -1.95
N SER A 154 15.48 -4.90 -1.75
CA SER A 154 15.02 -5.32 -0.42
C SER A 154 15.60 -6.70 -0.06
N GLU A 155 15.34 -7.17 1.16
CA GLU A 155 15.74 -8.51 1.61
C GLU A 155 15.11 -9.62 0.76
N ASN A 156 13.90 -9.38 0.24
CA ASN A 156 13.14 -10.33 -0.57
C ASN A 156 13.43 -10.20 -2.09
N TYR A 157 14.38 -9.34 -2.50
CA TYR A 157 14.71 -9.20 -3.92
C TYR A 157 15.45 -10.44 -4.42
N ASP A 158 14.87 -11.11 -5.42
CA ASP A 158 15.49 -12.25 -6.12
C ASP A 158 16.26 -11.75 -7.35
N ASP A 159 17.58 -11.98 -7.37
CA ASP A 159 18.47 -11.59 -8.49
C ASP A 159 18.20 -12.37 -9.79
N LYS A 160 17.32 -13.39 -9.75
CA LYS A 160 16.97 -14.21 -10.92
C LYS A 160 16.15 -13.50 -11.98
N HIS A 161 15.54 -12.37 -11.65
CA HIS A 161 14.71 -11.60 -12.59
C HIS A 161 15.50 -10.75 -13.61
N GLN A 162 16.84 -10.77 -13.61
CA GLN A 162 17.66 -10.01 -14.56
C GLN A 162 18.15 -10.80 -15.77
N ASN A 163 17.84 -12.09 -15.88
CA ASN A 163 18.32 -12.97 -16.94
C ASN A 163 17.17 -13.55 -17.80
N GLY A 164 16.25 -12.70 -18.27
CA GLY A 164 15.21 -13.06 -19.18
C GLY A 164 15.11 -12.07 -20.33
#